data_f7d8fe5d84b8fea8d39dbf07806fedbe
#
_entry.id   f7d8fe5d84b8fea8d39dbf07806fedbe
#
_cell.length_a   1.000
_cell.length_b   1.000
_cell.length_c   1.000
_cell.angle_alpha   90.00
_cell.angle_beta   90.00
_cell.angle_gamma   90.00
#
_symmetry.space_group_name_H-M   'P 1'
#
loop_
_entity.id
_entity.type
_entity.pdbx_description
1 polymer ?
#
loop_
_entity_poly.entity_id
_entity_poly.type
_entity_poly.pdbx_seq_one_letter_code
_entity_poly.pdbx_strand_id
1 'polypeptide(L)'
;MKVLHVLYSKIYTGAEKVAAQIIKAFEGKVDMAYCSLECEEVWDILDGMGIRHYGVEELTPATLSRVIREYRPDVIHAHDMRTSFVAALCCGKIPLISHIHNNAYDARGLLLSKGSFDHYGRV
;
A
#
# COMPACT_ATOMS: atom_id res chain seq x y z
N MET A 1 8.48 -8.83 12.14
CA MET A 1 8.18 -7.55 11.45
C MET A 1 6.87 -7.64 10.69
N LYS A 2 6.08 -6.61 10.78
CA LYS A 2 4.79 -6.51 10.10
C LYS A 2 4.80 -5.34 9.13
N VAL A 3 4.40 -5.58 7.90
CA VAL A 3 4.32 -4.55 6.87
C VAL A 3 2.89 -4.46 6.36
N LEU A 4 2.34 -3.25 6.35
CA LEU A 4 1.01 -3.02 5.82
C LEU A 4 1.14 -2.36 4.44
N HIS A 5 0.68 -3.06 3.42
CA HIS A 5 0.61 -2.50 2.07
C HIS A 5 -0.73 -1.79 1.92
N VAL A 6 -0.70 -0.53 1.55
CA VAL A 6 -1.91 0.28 1.42
C VAL A 6 -2.07 0.71 -0.03
N LEU A 7 -3.25 0.49 -0.56
CA LEU A 7 -3.58 0.82 -1.94
C LEU A 7 -4.92 1.54 -2.00
N TYR A 8 -5.15 2.26 -3.09
CA TYR A 8 -6.40 2.97 -3.29
C TYR A 8 -7.03 2.49 -4.58
N SER A 9 -7.77 1.40 -4.51
CA SER A 9 -8.33 0.85 -5.72
C SER A 9 -9.34 -0.24 -5.41
N LYS A 10 -10.23 -0.47 -6.35
CA LYS A 10 -11.21 -1.55 -6.31
C LYS A 10 -10.98 -2.56 -7.43
N ILE A 11 -9.82 -2.51 -8.05
CA ILE A 11 -9.47 -3.42 -9.12
C ILE A 11 -8.17 -4.12 -8.79
N TYR A 12 -7.92 -5.22 -9.46
CA TYR A 12 -6.71 -6.00 -9.21
C TYR A 12 -5.84 -6.00 -10.46
N THR A 13 -5.12 -4.91 -10.66
CA THR A 13 -4.19 -4.74 -11.79
C THR A 13 -2.94 -4.05 -11.27
N GLY A 14 -2.00 -3.75 -12.12
CA GLY A 14 -0.85 -2.92 -11.80
C GLY A 14 -0.33 -3.04 -10.37
N ALA A 15 -0.48 -1.97 -9.61
CA ALA A 15 0.05 -1.88 -8.25
C ALA A 15 -0.51 -2.97 -7.32
N GLU A 16 -1.75 -3.36 -7.51
CA GLU A 16 -2.39 -4.39 -6.69
C GLU A 16 -1.69 -5.73 -6.87
N LYS A 17 -1.37 -6.08 -8.10
CA LYS A 17 -0.63 -7.32 -8.37
C LYS A 17 0.76 -7.25 -7.81
N VAL A 18 1.42 -6.11 -7.92
CA VAL A 18 2.76 -5.93 -7.38
C VAL A 18 2.75 -6.13 -5.87
N ALA A 19 1.80 -5.50 -5.18
CA ALA A 19 1.68 -5.64 -3.73
C ALA A 19 1.46 -7.09 -3.34
N ALA A 20 0.54 -7.77 -4.01
CA ALA A 20 0.27 -9.18 -3.73
C ALA A 20 1.48 -10.06 -3.98
N GLN A 21 2.23 -9.79 -5.05
CA GLN A 21 3.44 -10.53 -5.35
C GLN A 21 4.52 -10.34 -4.29
N ILE A 22 4.66 -9.11 -3.80
CA ILE A 22 5.61 -8.83 -2.71
C ILE A 22 5.21 -9.61 -1.47
N ILE A 23 3.94 -9.57 -1.11
CA ILE A 23 3.46 -10.28 0.08
C ILE A 23 3.76 -11.78 -0.03
N LYS A 24 3.49 -12.35 -1.19
CA LYS A 24 3.75 -13.78 -1.40
C LYS A 24 5.24 -14.10 -1.40
N ALA A 25 6.05 -13.22 -1.96
CA ALA A 25 7.49 -13.44 -2.02
C ALA A 25 8.11 -13.50 -0.62
N PHE A 26 7.56 -12.77 0.33
CA PHE A 26 8.06 -12.74 1.70
C PHE A 26 7.28 -13.65 2.65
N GLU A 27 6.38 -14.44 2.14
CA GLU A 27 5.59 -15.34 2.97
C GLU A 27 6.49 -16.26 3.80
N GLY A 28 6.21 -16.32 5.09
CA GLY A 28 7.03 -17.10 6.01
C GLY A 28 8.24 -16.37 6.55
N LYS A 29 8.57 -15.20 6.00
CA LYS A 29 9.72 -14.41 6.44
C LYS A 29 9.29 -13.10 7.08
N VAL A 30 8.31 -12.44 6.50
CA VAL A 30 7.80 -11.16 6.98
C VAL A 30 6.28 -11.24 6.95
N ASP A 31 5.65 -10.83 8.05
CA ASP A 31 4.19 -10.75 8.11
C ASP A 31 3.76 -9.52 7.32
N MET A 32 2.99 -9.71 6.28
CA MET A 32 2.50 -8.61 5.47
C MET A 32 0.99 -8.72 5.29
N ALA A 33 0.33 -7.58 5.19
CA ALA A 33 -1.10 -7.50 4.95
C ALA A 33 -1.39 -6.47 3.87
N TYR A 34 -2.56 -6.60 3.29
CA TYR A 34 -3.03 -5.78 2.19
C TYR A 34 -4.21 -4.94 2.68
N CYS A 35 -4.21 -3.64 2.41
CA CYS A 35 -5.30 -2.75 2.79
C CYS A 35 -5.72 -1.91 1.58
N SER A 36 -7.00 -1.91 1.28
CA SER A 36 -7.54 -1.06 0.21
C SER A 36 -9.02 -0.81 0.43
N LEU A 37 -9.64 -0.13 -0.53
CA LEU A 37 -11.09 0.05 -0.54
C LEU A 37 -11.75 -1.32 -0.60
N GLU A 38 -12.90 -1.46 0.06
CA GLU A 38 -13.60 -2.73 0.09
C GLU A 38 -14.05 -3.15 -1.31
N CYS A 39 -13.74 -4.39 -1.67
CA CYS A 39 -14.12 -4.95 -2.96
C CYS A 39 -14.06 -6.46 -2.89
N GLU A 40 -15.21 -7.10 -3.02
CA GLU A 40 -15.28 -8.56 -2.91
C GLU A 40 -14.42 -9.28 -3.94
N GLU A 41 -14.36 -8.74 -5.16
CA GLU A 41 -13.57 -9.38 -6.22
C GLU A 41 -12.10 -9.44 -5.85
N VAL A 42 -11.59 -8.36 -5.27
CA VAL A 42 -10.20 -8.31 -4.82
C VAL A 42 -10.01 -9.26 -3.64
N TRP A 43 -10.96 -9.27 -2.70
CA TRP A 43 -10.86 -10.15 -1.53
C TRP A 43 -10.86 -11.62 -1.94
N ASP A 44 -11.65 -11.99 -2.93
CA ASP A 44 -11.66 -13.37 -3.42
C ASP A 44 -10.29 -13.78 -3.96
N ILE A 45 -9.64 -12.87 -4.69
CA ILE A 45 -8.31 -13.14 -5.23
C ILE A 45 -7.30 -13.29 -4.09
N LEU A 46 -7.32 -12.37 -3.13
CA LEU A 46 -6.38 -12.39 -2.02
C LEU A 46 -6.61 -13.59 -1.12
N ASP A 47 -7.86 -13.95 -0.90
CA ASP A 47 -8.18 -15.14 -0.10
C ASP A 47 -7.65 -16.41 -0.78
N GLY A 48 -7.76 -16.48 -2.08
CA GLY A 48 -7.20 -17.59 -2.84
C GLY A 48 -5.69 -17.68 -2.74
N MET A 49 -5.03 -16.58 -2.43
CA MET A 49 -3.58 -16.53 -2.23
C MET A 49 -3.18 -16.65 -0.76
N GLY A 50 -4.15 -16.67 0.16
CA GLY A 50 -3.87 -16.72 1.58
C GLY A 50 -3.34 -15.43 2.15
N ILE A 51 -3.67 -14.30 1.55
CA ILE A 51 -3.20 -12.98 1.97
C ILE A 51 -4.21 -12.33 2.91
N ARG A 52 -3.70 -11.87 4.07
CA ARG A 52 -4.52 -11.11 5.02
C ARG A 52 -4.85 -9.74 4.43
N HIS A 53 -6.10 -9.31 4.54
CA HIS A 53 -6.51 -8.03 4.00
C HIS A 53 -7.43 -7.27 4.95
N TYR A 54 -7.42 -5.96 4.79
CA TYR A 54 -8.27 -5.03 5.53
C TYR A 54 -8.96 -4.12 4.53
N GLY A 55 -10.26 -3.98 4.67
CA GLY A 55 -11.05 -3.12 3.80
C GLY A 55 -11.47 -1.85 4.49
N VAL A 56 -11.49 -0.75 3.74
CA VAL A 56 -12.02 0.52 4.22
C VAL A 56 -13.02 1.06 3.21
N GLU A 57 -14.04 1.73 3.68
CA GLU A 57 -15.05 2.32 2.78
C GLU A 57 -14.47 3.48 2.00
N GLU A 58 -13.69 4.30 2.68
CA GLU A 58 -12.96 5.40 2.09
C GLU A 58 -11.54 5.36 2.64
N LEU A 59 -10.59 5.78 1.84
CA LEU A 59 -9.21 5.86 2.31
C LEU A 59 -8.95 7.27 2.84
N THR A 60 -9.03 7.41 4.15
CA THR A 60 -8.81 8.65 4.86
C THR A 60 -7.85 8.40 6.02
N PRO A 61 -7.26 9.44 6.60
CA PRO A 61 -6.43 9.24 7.78
C PRO A 61 -7.18 8.53 8.92
N ALA A 62 -8.47 8.80 9.07
CA ALA A 62 -9.26 8.18 10.14
C ALA A 62 -9.43 6.68 9.90
N THR A 63 -9.80 6.28 8.68
CA THR A 63 -10.03 4.87 8.38
C THR A 63 -8.71 4.09 8.39
N LEU A 64 -7.66 4.68 7.85
CA LEU A 64 -6.35 4.02 7.86
C LEU A 64 -5.81 3.90 9.28
N SER A 65 -6.03 4.91 10.12
CA SER A 65 -5.61 4.84 11.53
C SER A 65 -6.25 3.65 12.24
N ARG A 66 -7.49 3.35 11.91
CA ARG A 66 -8.17 2.20 12.51
C ARG A 66 -7.47 0.90 12.12
N VAL A 67 -7.12 0.76 10.85
CA VAL A 67 -6.41 -0.43 10.38
C VAL A 67 -5.02 -0.52 11.04
N ILE A 68 -4.32 0.61 11.14
CA ILE A 68 -3.02 0.65 11.80
C ILE A 68 -3.14 0.19 13.25
N ARG A 69 -4.16 0.62 13.98
CA ARG A 69 -4.36 0.19 15.36
C ARG A 69 -4.67 -1.29 15.45
N GLU A 70 -5.37 -1.82 14.48
CA GLU A 70 -5.75 -3.23 14.50
C GLU A 70 -4.59 -4.13 14.12
N TYR A 71 -3.91 -3.82 13.04
CA TYR A 71 -2.81 -4.68 12.55
C TYR A 71 -1.50 -4.41 13.24
N ARG A 72 -1.25 -3.18 13.67
CA ARG A 72 -0.02 -2.73 14.32
C ARG A 72 1.22 -2.99 13.46
N PRO A 73 1.28 -2.41 12.27
CA PRO A 73 2.43 -2.62 11.41
C PRO A 73 3.67 -1.93 11.94
N ASP A 74 4.82 -2.51 11.62
CA ASP A 74 6.11 -1.88 11.88
C ASP A 74 6.51 -0.95 10.75
N VAL A 75 5.98 -1.20 9.55
CA VAL A 75 6.26 -0.39 8.37
C VAL A 75 4.98 -0.28 7.55
N ILE A 76 4.75 0.88 6.97
CA ILE A 76 3.66 1.08 6.03
C ILE A 76 4.26 1.25 4.65
N HIS A 77 3.78 0.45 3.69
CA HIS A 77 4.22 0.51 2.30
C HIS A 77 3.04 1.03 1.49
N ALA A 78 3.05 2.32 1.20
CA ALA A 78 1.97 2.97 0.46
C ALA A 78 2.27 2.94 -1.03
N HIS A 79 1.29 2.55 -1.80
CA HIS A 79 1.41 2.45 -3.25
C HIS A 79 0.73 3.66 -3.89
N ASP A 80 1.52 4.40 -4.66
CA ASP A 80 1.13 5.62 -5.35
C ASP A 80 0.96 6.85 -4.45
N MET A 81 0.82 7.98 -5.10
CA MET A 81 0.92 9.29 -4.46
C MET A 81 -0.21 9.54 -3.46
N ARG A 82 -1.43 9.27 -3.87
CA ARG A 82 -2.59 9.53 -3.02
C ARG A 82 -2.53 8.74 -1.73
N THR A 83 -2.22 7.47 -1.84
CA THR A 83 -2.12 6.58 -0.68
C THR A 83 -0.98 7.02 0.23
N SER A 84 0.14 7.42 -0.38
CA SER A 84 1.29 7.90 0.38
C SER A 84 0.94 9.15 1.17
N PHE A 85 0.17 10.05 0.58
CA PHE A 85 -0.24 11.27 1.26
C PHE A 85 -1.12 10.97 2.46
N VAL A 86 -2.11 10.10 2.29
CA VAL A 86 -3.00 9.72 3.39
C VAL A 86 -2.21 9.03 4.50
N ALA A 87 -1.33 8.12 4.13
CA ALA A 87 -0.51 7.41 5.11
C ALA A 87 0.39 8.36 5.88
N ALA A 88 0.97 9.34 5.21
CA ALA A 88 1.85 10.32 5.85
C ALA A 88 1.12 11.11 6.93
N LEU A 89 -0.17 11.34 6.76
CA LEU A 89 -0.96 12.09 7.72
C LEU A 89 -1.27 11.30 9.00
N CYS A 90 -1.14 9.98 8.97
CA CYS A 90 -1.54 9.18 10.11
C CYS A 90 -0.53 8.10 10.54
N CYS A 91 0.61 8.02 9.89
CA CYS A 91 1.58 6.97 10.23
C CYS A 91 2.32 7.25 11.55
N GLY A 92 2.31 8.49 12.03
CA GLY A 92 3.02 8.82 13.26
C GLY A 92 4.50 8.50 13.12
N LYS A 93 5.01 7.66 14.02
CA LYS A 93 6.43 7.28 14.03
C LYS A 93 6.70 6.02 13.20
N ILE A 94 5.69 5.44 12.61
CA ILE A 94 5.87 4.25 11.80
C ILE A 94 6.55 4.64 10.49
N PRO A 95 7.66 3.99 10.12
CA PRO A 95 8.32 4.27 8.84
C PRO A 95 7.36 4.05 7.67
N LEU A 96 7.41 4.98 6.73
CA LEU A 96 6.55 4.95 5.56
C LEU A 96 7.41 4.81 4.31
N ILE A 97 7.11 3.78 3.53
CA ILE A 97 7.71 3.60 2.20
C ILE A 97 6.67 4.06 1.18
N SER A 98 7.07 4.95 0.32
CA SER A 98 6.20 5.46 -0.74
C SER A 98 6.66 4.90 -2.08
N HIS A 99 5.82 4.10 -2.70
CA HIS A 99 6.15 3.40 -3.93
C HIS A 99 5.27 3.94 -5.07
N ILE A 100 5.85 4.73 -5.95
CA ILE A 100 5.11 5.35 -7.05
C ILE A 100 5.18 4.45 -8.26
N HIS A 101 4.04 3.89 -8.63
CA HIS A 101 3.93 2.99 -9.78
C HIS A 101 3.60 3.72 -11.07
N ASN A 102 2.97 4.88 -10.96
CA ASN A 102 2.47 5.62 -12.11
C ASN A 102 3.35 6.80 -12.42
N ASN A 103 3.85 6.87 -13.65
CA ASN A 103 4.72 7.94 -14.11
C ASN A 103 3.98 9.03 -14.88
N ALA A 104 2.67 9.04 -14.86
CA ALA A 104 1.89 9.97 -15.65
C ALA A 104 2.21 11.43 -15.30
N TYR A 105 2.69 11.68 -14.11
CA TYR A 105 3.03 13.03 -13.69
C TYR A 105 4.20 13.59 -14.45
N ASP A 106 5.10 12.74 -14.88
CA ASP A 106 6.29 13.18 -15.59
C ASP A 106 5.94 13.88 -16.89
N ALA A 107 4.87 13.45 -17.51
CA ALA A 107 4.41 14.03 -18.76
C ALA A 107 3.96 15.47 -18.60
N ARG A 108 3.74 15.91 -17.38
CA ARG A 108 3.33 17.28 -17.09
C ARG A 108 4.48 18.14 -16.61
N GLY A 109 5.69 17.63 -16.69
CA GLY A 109 6.83 18.36 -16.22
C GLY A 109 7.01 18.36 -14.72
N LEU A 110 6.33 17.49 -14.03
CA LEU A 110 6.57 17.34 -12.61
C LEU A 110 7.91 16.68 -12.41
N LEU A 111 8.53 17.01 -11.32
CA LEU A 111 9.88 16.53 -11.05
C LEU A 111 9.93 15.10 -10.58
N LEU A 112 8.80 14.47 -10.41
CA LEU A 112 8.73 13.13 -9.91
C LEU A 112 9.10 12.16 -10.99
N SER A 113 10.37 11.99 -11.20
CA SER A 113 10.81 10.97 -12.12
C SER A 113 10.62 9.62 -11.46
N LYS A 114 10.45 8.61 -12.27
CA LYS A 114 10.33 7.25 -11.76
C LYS A 114 11.50 6.90 -10.86
N GLY A 115 12.69 7.22 -11.31
CA GLY A 115 13.89 6.90 -10.57
C GLY A 115 13.95 7.53 -9.20
N SER A 116 13.31 8.68 -9.01
CA SER A 116 13.34 9.37 -7.73
C SER A 116 12.48 8.70 -6.67
N PHE A 117 11.43 8.03 -7.08
CA PHE A 117 10.44 7.52 -6.15
C PHE A 117 10.35 6.00 -6.10
N ASP A 118 10.96 5.33 -7.05
CA ASP A 118 10.92 3.87 -7.08
C ASP A 118 11.97 3.25 -6.18
N HIS A 119 12.82 4.05 -5.60
CA HIS A 119 13.90 3.56 -4.76
C HIS A 119 13.58 3.82 -3.30
N TYR A 120 13.29 2.79 -2.58
CA TYR A 120 12.97 2.90 -1.17
C TYR A 120 14.10 3.55 -0.42
N GLY A 121 13.73 4.42 0.50
CA GLY A 121 14.71 5.12 1.31
C GLY A 121 15.31 6.33 0.64
N ARG A 122 14.88 6.64 -0.55
CA ARG A 122 15.38 7.80 -1.29
C ARG A 122 14.35 8.87 -1.48
N VAL A 123 13.18 8.60 -1.04
CA VAL A 123 12.05 9.50 -1.20
C VAL A 123 12.10 10.60 -0.18
#